data_6e8c91b846d43e16f1c85ccba8f7565f
#
_entry.id   6e8c91b846d43e16f1c85ccba8f7565f
#
_cell.length_a   1.000
_cell.length_b   1.000
_cell.length_c   1.000
_cell.angle_alpha   90.00
_cell.angle_beta   90.00
_cell.angle_gamma   90.00
#
_symmetry.space_group_name_H-M   'P 1'
#
loop_
_entity.id
_entity.type
_entity.pdbx_description
1 polymer ?
#
loop_
_entity_poly.entity_id
_entity_poly.type
_entity_poly.pdbx_seq_one_letter_code
_entity_poly.pdbx_strand_id
1 'polypeptide(L)'
;MDVNDLKGLYVEVVKRMNTAIEHVRHELAGVRTGRASVALLDSVHVDAYGSKMPLNQLAGLSVPEPALIVAQPFDPSQLGAIEKAIRASDLGLNPMNDGKVVRIPIPALTDERRKELSRHVHKLSEDGRNSVRLVRRDANERLKRLLKDHKISEDDEKKGLDEVQKITDQHVKQIDELQKKKDADLLGR
;
A
#
# COMPACT_ATOMS: atom_id res chain seq x y z
N MET A 1 1.00 6.65 26.07
CA MET A 1 -0.46 6.87 25.98
C MET A 1 -0.90 7.67 27.20
N ASP A 2 -1.52 8.83 26.97
CA ASP A 2 -2.03 9.71 28.02
C ASP A 2 -3.56 9.60 28.08
N VAL A 3 -4.05 8.51 28.63
CA VAL A 3 -5.47 8.17 28.67
C VAL A 3 -5.83 7.80 30.09
N ASN A 4 -6.95 8.30 30.60
CA ASN A 4 -7.33 8.16 32.01
C ASN A 4 -8.49 7.18 32.25
N ASP A 5 -9.05 6.60 31.19
CA ASP A 5 -10.14 5.62 31.24
C ASP A 5 -9.96 4.50 30.18
N LEU A 6 -10.72 3.41 30.34
CA LEU A 6 -10.66 2.26 29.42
C LEU A 6 -11.16 2.59 28.02
N LYS A 7 -12.21 3.39 27.91
CA LYS A 7 -12.81 3.74 26.61
C LYS A 7 -11.83 4.54 25.75
N GLY A 8 -11.22 5.55 26.34
CA GLY A 8 -10.18 6.34 25.67
C GLY A 8 -8.96 5.49 25.31
N LEU A 9 -8.57 4.52 26.17
CA LEU A 9 -7.48 3.60 25.88
C LEU A 9 -7.75 2.80 24.61
N TYR A 10 -8.93 2.19 24.50
CA TYR A 10 -9.28 1.40 23.30
C TYR A 10 -9.31 2.24 22.03
N VAL A 11 -9.85 3.45 22.08
CA VAL A 11 -9.86 4.37 20.95
C VAL A 11 -8.43 4.71 20.51
N GLU A 12 -7.53 5.00 21.44
CA GLU A 12 -6.14 5.33 21.13
C GLU A 12 -5.37 4.09 20.61
N VAL A 13 -5.61 2.91 21.15
CA VAL A 13 -5.03 1.65 20.66
C VAL A 13 -5.43 1.39 19.22
N VAL A 14 -6.73 1.44 18.90
CA VAL A 14 -7.25 1.24 17.55
C VAL A 14 -6.66 2.27 16.59
N LYS A 15 -6.62 3.54 16.98
CA LYS A 15 -6.05 4.62 16.16
C LYS A 15 -4.59 4.35 15.82
N ARG A 16 -3.75 4.01 16.80
CA ARG A 16 -2.32 3.74 16.58
C ARG A 16 -2.09 2.48 15.75
N MET A 17 -2.87 1.42 15.98
CA MET A 17 -2.77 0.20 15.20
C MET A 17 -3.22 0.42 13.75
N ASN A 18 -4.28 1.21 13.52
CA ASN A 18 -4.69 1.60 12.18
C ASN A 18 -3.60 2.40 11.45
N THR A 19 -2.92 3.32 12.15
CA THR A 19 -1.78 4.06 11.58
C THR A 19 -0.66 3.10 11.14
N ALA A 20 -0.36 2.07 11.94
CA ALA A 20 0.62 1.06 11.56
C ALA A 20 0.18 0.25 10.32
N ILE A 21 -1.10 -0.10 10.20
CA ILE A 21 -1.64 -0.79 9.01
C ILE A 21 -1.58 0.10 7.77
N GLU A 22 -1.95 1.37 7.88
CA GLU A 22 -1.87 2.30 6.74
C GLU A 22 -0.42 2.48 6.27
N HIS A 23 0.54 2.52 7.18
CA HIS A 23 1.96 2.54 6.82
C HIS A 23 2.36 1.27 6.04
N VAL A 24 2.00 0.08 6.54
CA VAL A 24 2.25 -1.20 5.84
C VAL A 24 1.59 -1.20 4.45
N ARG A 25 0.35 -0.74 4.36
CA ARG A 25 -0.38 -0.65 3.09
C ARG A 25 0.33 0.25 2.09
N HIS A 26 0.80 1.40 2.53
CA HIS A 26 1.54 2.34 1.70
C HIS A 26 2.87 1.73 1.22
N GLU A 27 3.65 1.16 2.12
CA GLU A 27 4.91 0.50 1.76
C GLU A 27 4.71 -0.67 0.79
N LEU A 28 3.71 -1.51 1.03
CA LEU A 28 3.37 -2.61 0.12
C LEU A 28 2.88 -2.12 -1.24
N ALA A 29 2.18 -0.97 -1.31
CA ALA A 29 1.76 -0.38 -2.58
C ALA A 29 2.97 0.00 -3.45
N GLY A 30 4.05 0.49 -2.85
CA GLY A 30 5.30 0.84 -3.52
C GLY A 30 6.07 -0.37 -4.12
N VAL A 31 5.79 -1.59 -3.66
CA VAL A 31 6.45 -2.80 -4.19
C VAL A 31 5.88 -3.15 -5.57
N ARG A 32 6.70 -3.03 -6.63
CA ARG A 32 6.31 -3.36 -8.01
C ARG A 32 6.16 -4.87 -8.17
N THR A 33 4.98 -5.32 -8.58
CA THR A 33 4.65 -6.75 -8.72
C THR A 33 4.81 -7.29 -10.15
N GLY A 34 5.24 -6.46 -11.10
CA GLY A 34 5.27 -6.81 -12.53
C GLY A 34 3.87 -6.88 -13.17
N ARG A 35 2.82 -6.51 -12.44
CA ARG A 35 1.47 -6.34 -12.99
C ARG A 35 1.27 -4.91 -13.48
N ALA A 36 0.55 -4.79 -14.57
CA ALA A 36 0.10 -3.52 -15.09
C ALA A 36 -0.87 -2.86 -14.10
N SER A 37 -0.65 -1.59 -13.81
CA SER A 37 -1.56 -0.74 -13.04
C SER A 37 -1.53 0.66 -13.61
N VAL A 38 -2.68 1.27 -13.77
CA VAL A 38 -2.80 2.66 -14.23
C VAL A 38 -1.99 3.62 -13.34
N ALA A 39 -1.95 3.35 -12.03
CA ALA A 39 -1.19 4.13 -11.06
C ALA A 39 0.33 4.21 -11.34
N LEU A 40 0.88 3.28 -12.13
CA LEU A 40 2.29 3.36 -12.58
C LEU A 40 2.56 4.60 -13.44
N LEU A 41 1.55 5.12 -14.11
CA LEU A 41 1.65 6.25 -15.03
C LEU A 41 1.25 7.60 -14.39
N ASP A 42 0.85 7.63 -13.11
CA ASP A 42 0.41 8.85 -12.42
C ASP A 42 1.51 9.92 -12.33
N SER A 43 2.78 9.49 -12.33
CA SER A 43 3.93 10.40 -12.32
C SER A 43 4.31 10.93 -13.71
N VAL A 44 3.72 10.40 -14.78
CA VAL A 44 4.07 10.76 -16.16
C VAL A 44 3.36 12.05 -16.53
N HIS A 45 4.16 13.05 -16.90
CA HIS A 45 3.70 14.33 -17.44
C HIS A 45 4.07 14.44 -18.90
N VAL A 46 3.13 14.87 -19.71
CA VAL A 46 3.28 15.02 -21.16
C VAL A 46 3.32 16.49 -21.50
N ASP A 47 4.25 16.88 -22.38
CA ASP A 47 4.26 18.23 -22.96
C ASP A 47 3.18 18.31 -24.04
N ALA A 48 2.03 18.88 -23.69
CA ALA A 48 0.88 19.02 -24.56
C ALA A 48 0.32 20.44 -24.49
N TYR A 49 -0.09 20.99 -25.62
CA TYR A 49 -0.70 22.33 -25.74
C TYR A 49 0.14 23.45 -25.08
N GLY A 50 1.47 23.30 -25.12
CA GLY A 50 2.42 24.30 -24.57
C GLY A 50 2.60 24.25 -23.06
N SER A 51 2.06 23.24 -22.38
CA SER A 51 2.19 23.03 -20.93
C SER A 51 2.42 21.55 -20.56
N LYS A 52 2.97 21.31 -19.38
CA LYS A 52 3.09 19.95 -18.83
C LYS A 52 1.77 19.54 -18.19
N MET A 53 1.18 18.47 -18.70
CA MET A 53 -0.09 17.94 -18.22
C MET A 53 0.05 16.48 -17.77
N PRO A 54 -0.65 16.05 -16.70
CA PRO A 54 -0.70 14.65 -16.31
C PRO A 54 -1.28 13.78 -17.42
N LEU A 55 -0.72 12.60 -17.63
CA LEU A 55 -1.13 11.68 -18.70
C LEU A 55 -2.62 11.32 -18.64
N ASN A 56 -3.18 11.16 -17.44
CA ASN A 56 -4.60 10.83 -17.21
C ASN A 56 -5.58 11.93 -17.68
N GLN A 57 -5.11 13.15 -17.92
CA GLN A 57 -5.91 14.23 -18.48
C GLN A 57 -5.88 14.25 -20.01
N LEU A 58 -4.94 13.54 -20.64
CA LEU A 58 -4.74 13.51 -22.09
C LEU A 58 -5.19 12.20 -22.73
N ALA A 59 -5.30 11.13 -21.96
CA ALA A 59 -5.65 9.81 -22.44
C ALA A 59 -6.50 9.01 -21.45
N GLY A 60 -7.41 8.21 -21.99
CA GLY A 60 -8.06 7.13 -21.26
C GLY A 60 -7.08 5.98 -21.02
N LEU A 61 -6.87 5.61 -19.75
CA LEU A 61 -5.96 4.54 -19.37
C LEU A 61 -6.73 3.27 -19.02
N SER A 62 -6.31 2.13 -19.55
CA SER A 62 -6.93 0.82 -19.29
C SER A 62 -5.87 -0.27 -19.17
N VAL A 63 -6.24 -1.37 -18.50
CA VAL A 63 -5.39 -2.57 -18.32
C VAL A 63 -6.15 -3.76 -18.89
N PRO A 64 -6.08 -3.98 -20.22
CA PRO A 64 -6.78 -5.10 -20.85
C PRO A 64 -6.17 -6.47 -20.50
N GLU A 65 -4.88 -6.49 -20.17
CA GLU A 65 -4.13 -7.69 -19.80
C GLU A 65 -3.23 -7.43 -18.58
N PRO A 66 -2.91 -8.45 -17.78
CA PRO A 66 -2.13 -8.30 -16.55
C PRO A 66 -0.75 -7.63 -16.71
N ALA A 67 -0.17 -7.66 -17.91
CA ALA A 67 1.14 -7.09 -18.22
C ALA A 67 1.07 -6.02 -19.32
N LEU A 68 -0.10 -5.44 -19.58
CA LEU A 68 -0.28 -4.43 -20.64
C LEU A 68 -1.12 -3.27 -20.13
N ILE A 69 -0.60 -2.07 -20.26
CA ILE A 69 -1.39 -0.83 -20.13
C ILE A 69 -1.64 -0.28 -21.53
N VAL A 70 -2.85 0.18 -21.78
CA VAL A 70 -3.23 0.87 -23.01
C VAL A 70 -3.64 2.29 -22.66
N ALA A 71 -2.98 3.27 -23.31
CA ALA A 71 -3.33 4.66 -23.24
C ALA A 71 -3.97 5.07 -24.58
N GLN A 72 -5.25 5.47 -24.53
CA GLN A 72 -5.99 5.96 -25.67
C GLN A 72 -6.09 7.49 -25.59
N PRO A 73 -5.36 8.23 -26.42
CA PRO A 73 -5.43 9.68 -26.42
C PRO A 73 -6.84 10.18 -26.73
N PHE A 74 -7.27 11.23 -26.04
CA PHE A 74 -8.51 11.94 -26.38
C PHE A 74 -8.35 12.72 -27.68
N ASP A 75 -7.13 13.23 -27.94
CA ASP A 75 -6.73 13.88 -29.18
C ASP A 75 -5.64 13.03 -29.87
N PRO A 76 -5.93 12.49 -31.06
CA PRO A 76 -4.96 11.67 -31.82
C PRO A 76 -3.64 12.39 -32.10
N SER A 77 -3.63 13.74 -32.20
CA SER A 77 -2.42 14.52 -32.42
C SER A 77 -1.40 14.41 -31.29
N GLN A 78 -1.83 14.06 -30.09
CA GLN A 78 -1.00 13.90 -28.88
C GLN A 78 -0.36 12.52 -28.75
N LEU A 79 -0.65 11.58 -29.64
CA LEU A 79 -0.16 10.19 -29.57
C LEU A 79 1.38 10.12 -29.46
N GLY A 80 2.08 10.88 -30.32
CA GLY A 80 3.54 10.92 -30.31
C GLY A 80 4.14 11.60 -29.07
N ALA A 81 3.47 12.62 -28.54
CA ALA A 81 3.90 13.30 -27.32
C ALA A 81 3.75 12.38 -26.09
N ILE A 82 2.65 11.63 -26.02
CA ILE A 82 2.38 10.65 -24.98
C ILE A 82 3.43 9.52 -25.02
N GLU A 83 3.68 8.93 -26.19
CA GLU A 83 4.70 7.90 -26.37
C GLU A 83 6.08 8.39 -25.92
N LYS A 84 6.48 9.58 -26.36
CA LYS A 84 7.76 10.19 -26.00
C LYS A 84 7.88 10.43 -24.49
N ALA A 85 6.84 10.93 -23.84
CA ALA A 85 6.83 11.20 -22.41
C ALA A 85 6.96 9.93 -21.59
N ILE A 86 6.26 8.84 -21.96
CA ILE A 86 6.36 7.55 -21.29
C ILE A 86 7.76 6.95 -21.47
N ARG A 87 8.34 7.03 -22.67
CA ARG A 87 9.70 6.54 -22.96
C ARG A 87 10.77 7.32 -22.20
N ALA A 88 10.59 8.63 -22.03
CA ALA A 88 11.51 9.51 -21.32
C ALA A 88 11.35 9.42 -19.78
N SER A 89 10.30 8.77 -19.28
CA SER A 89 10.08 8.61 -17.85
C SER A 89 11.09 7.62 -17.25
N ASP A 90 11.40 7.80 -15.95
CA ASP A 90 12.29 6.91 -15.17
C ASP A 90 11.67 5.51 -14.91
N LEU A 91 10.53 5.22 -15.54
CA LEU A 91 9.82 3.95 -15.35
C LEU A 91 10.46 2.78 -16.13
N GLY A 92 11.34 3.07 -17.10
CA GLY A 92 12.00 2.06 -17.93
C GLY A 92 11.02 1.27 -18.80
N LEU A 93 9.93 1.91 -19.22
CA LEU A 93 8.89 1.31 -20.06
C LEU A 93 9.17 1.57 -21.55
N ASN A 94 8.83 0.60 -22.40
CA ASN A 94 8.97 0.72 -23.86
C ASN A 94 7.57 0.80 -24.50
N PRO A 95 6.99 2.02 -24.60
CA PRO A 95 5.71 2.21 -25.25
C PRO A 95 5.81 1.95 -26.76
N MET A 96 4.76 1.38 -27.33
CA MET A 96 4.57 1.18 -28.76
C MET A 96 3.24 1.81 -29.18
N ASN A 97 3.22 2.57 -30.26
CA ASN A 97 1.97 3.10 -30.79
C ASN A 97 1.54 2.33 -32.06
N ASP A 98 0.24 2.14 -32.21
CA ASP A 98 -0.38 1.50 -33.37
C ASP A 98 -1.16 2.50 -34.26
N GLY A 99 -0.93 3.81 -34.06
CA GLY A 99 -1.61 4.89 -34.77
C GLY A 99 -2.93 5.33 -34.13
N LYS A 100 -3.45 4.59 -33.14
CA LYS A 100 -4.70 4.91 -32.42
C LYS A 100 -4.49 4.95 -30.90
N VAL A 101 -3.70 4.02 -30.37
CA VAL A 101 -3.42 3.89 -28.94
C VAL A 101 -1.93 3.66 -28.71
N VAL A 102 -1.48 4.00 -27.50
CA VAL A 102 -0.12 3.65 -27.04
C VAL A 102 -0.23 2.41 -26.15
N ARG A 103 0.45 1.34 -26.58
CA ARG A 103 0.56 0.07 -25.83
C ARG A 103 1.83 0.09 -25.00
N ILE A 104 1.70 -0.16 -23.72
CA ILE A 104 2.80 -0.09 -22.76
C ILE A 104 2.93 -1.47 -22.11
N PRO A 105 3.78 -2.36 -22.69
CA PRO A 105 4.05 -3.65 -22.06
C PRO A 105 4.84 -3.46 -20.79
N ILE A 106 4.42 -4.14 -19.72
CA ILE A 106 5.12 -4.16 -18.43
C ILE A 106 6.05 -5.37 -18.45
N PRO A 107 7.39 -5.18 -18.28
CA PRO A 107 8.33 -6.28 -18.26
C PRO A 107 8.00 -7.30 -17.16
N ALA A 108 8.01 -8.57 -17.50
CA ALA A 108 7.84 -9.63 -16.54
C ALA A 108 9.01 -9.66 -15.54
N LEU A 109 8.72 -9.94 -14.29
CA LEU A 109 9.76 -10.16 -13.28
C LEU A 109 10.44 -11.51 -13.51
N THR A 110 11.78 -11.55 -13.34
CA THR A 110 12.51 -12.82 -13.26
C THR A 110 12.17 -13.54 -11.96
N ASP A 111 12.37 -14.86 -11.90
CA ASP A 111 12.10 -15.64 -10.69
C ASP A 111 12.96 -15.22 -9.51
N GLU A 112 14.21 -14.84 -9.74
CA GLU A 112 15.10 -14.28 -8.73
C GLU A 112 14.52 -12.98 -8.15
N ARG A 113 14.06 -12.09 -9.02
CA ARG A 113 13.49 -10.80 -8.62
C ARG A 113 12.17 -10.98 -7.87
N ARG A 114 11.33 -11.94 -8.27
CA ARG A 114 10.12 -12.30 -7.52
C ARG A 114 10.44 -12.75 -6.10
N LYS A 115 11.45 -13.62 -5.93
CA LYS A 115 11.90 -14.10 -4.62
C LYS A 115 12.44 -12.96 -3.73
N GLU A 116 13.21 -12.04 -4.29
CA GLU A 116 13.68 -10.86 -3.57
C GLU A 116 12.53 -9.97 -3.09
N LEU A 117 11.58 -9.69 -3.98
CA LEU A 117 10.41 -8.87 -3.66
C LEU A 117 9.51 -9.54 -2.62
N SER A 118 9.32 -10.87 -2.70
CA SER A 118 8.58 -11.62 -1.67
C SER A 118 9.27 -11.50 -0.29
N ARG A 119 10.59 -11.66 -0.22
CA ARG A 119 11.34 -11.44 1.03
C ARG A 119 11.15 -10.01 1.56
N HIS A 120 11.15 -9.02 0.67
CA HIS A 120 10.92 -7.63 1.04
C HIS A 120 9.50 -7.41 1.58
N VAL A 121 8.47 -7.97 0.92
CA VAL A 121 7.08 -7.97 1.39
C VAL A 121 6.95 -8.60 2.77
N HIS A 122 7.58 -9.76 2.99
CA HIS A 122 7.61 -10.41 4.29
C HIS A 122 8.23 -9.53 5.38
N LYS A 123 9.36 -8.86 5.07
CA LYS A 123 10.02 -7.94 6.01
C LYS A 123 9.12 -6.77 6.38
N LEU A 124 8.53 -6.09 5.40
CA LEU A 124 7.61 -4.96 5.63
C LEU A 124 6.41 -5.38 6.50
N SER A 125 5.87 -6.56 6.24
CA SER A 125 4.75 -7.10 7.02
C SER A 125 5.17 -7.43 8.46
N GLU A 126 6.38 -7.97 8.67
CA GLU A 126 6.89 -8.25 10.02
C GLU A 126 7.15 -6.96 10.80
N ASP A 127 7.69 -5.93 10.16
CA ASP A 127 7.88 -4.61 10.77
C ASP A 127 6.54 -3.99 11.19
N GLY A 128 5.50 -4.19 10.39
CA GLY A 128 4.13 -3.81 10.72
C GLY A 128 3.57 -4.57 11.93
N ARG A 129 3.74 -5.92 11.97
CA ARG A 129 3.33 -6.73 13.13
C ARG A 129 4.06 -6.31 14.40
N ASN A 130 5.34 -5.98 14.30
CA ASN A 130 6.12 -5.49 15.43
C ASN A 130 5.60 -4.13 15.94
N SER A 131 5.20 -3.24 15.03
CA SER A 131 4.58 -1.96 15.39
C SER A 131 3.26 -2.17 16.14
N VAL A 132 2.41 -3.08 15.66
CA VAL A 132 1.15 -3.44 16.35
C VAL A 132 1.43 -4.06 17.74
N ARG A 133 2.42 -4.96 17.85
CA ARG A 133 2.84 -5.55 19.12
C ARG A 133 3.37 -4.51 20.11
N LEU A 134 4.08 -3.48 19.61
CA LEU A 134 4.55 -2.37 20.43
C LEU A 134 3.37 -1.58 21.03
N VAL A 135 2.37 -1.26 20.20
CA VAL A 135 1.15 -0.56 20.66
C VAL A 135 0.44 -1.38 21.75
N ARG A 136 0.33 -2.71 21.57
CA ARG A 136 -0.23 -3.61 22.60
C ARG A 136 0.55 -3.52 23.91
N ARG A 137 1.89 -3.57 23.85
CA ARG A 137 2.74 -3.47 25.04
C ARG A 137 2.51 -2.16 25.77
N ASP A 138 2.49 -1.04 25.06
CA ASP A 138 2.24 0.29 25.63
C ASP A 138 0.85 0.36 26.29
N ALA A 139 -0.17 -0.25 25.67
CA ALA A 139 -1.52 -0.33 26.24
C ALA A 139 -1.57 -1.15 27.53
N ASN A 140 -0.91 -2.31 27.54
CA ASN A 140 -0.83 -3.17 28.74
C ASN A 140 -0.11 -2.48 29.89
N GLU A 141 0.97 -1.74 29.61
CA GLU A 141 1.66 -0.93 30.61
C GLU A 141 0.75 0.20 31.14
N ARG A 142 -0.08 0.78 30.28
CA ARG A 142 -1.03 1.81 30.70
C ARG A 142 -2.12 1.23 31.60
N LEU A 143 -2.68 0.07 31.28
CA LEU A 143 -3.66 -0.64 32.12
C LEU A 143 -3.09 -0.89 33.53
N LYS A 144 -1.86 -1.39 33.65
CA LYS A 144 -1.19 -1.59 34.93
C LYS A 144 -1.04 -0.31 35.73
N ARG A 145 -0.74 0.84 35.06
CA ARG A 145 -0.66 2.14 35.72
C ARG A 145 -2.02 2.61 36.22
N LEU A 146 -3.09 2.45 35.40
CA LEU A 146 -4.45 2.82 35.80
C LEU A 146 -4.93 2.01 37.02
N LEU A 147 -4.58 0.73 37.10
CA LEU A 147 -4.85 -0.09 38.26
C LEU A 147 -4.07 0.42 39.51
N LYS A 148 -2.76 0.66 39.34
CA LYS A 148 -1.92 1.17 40.43
C LYS A 148 -2.42 2.52 40.98
N ASP A 149 -2.93 3.38 40.08
CA ASP A 149 -3.49 4.70 40.41
C ASP A 149 -4.94 4.62 40.91
N HIS A 150 -5.46 3.39 41.16
CA HIS A 150 -6.85 3.12 41.60
C HIS A 150 -7.93 3.73 40.70
N LYS A 151 -7.65 3.92 39.41
CA LYS A 151 -8.60 4.43 38.41
C LYS A 151 -9.47 3.34 37.80
N ILE A 152 -9.04 2.07 37.87
CA ILE A 152 -9.76 0.90 37.42
C ILE A 152 -9.64 -0.21 38.46
N SER A 153 -10.56 -1.19 38.44
CA SER A 153 -10.51 -2.38 39.27
C SER A 153 -9.61 -3.46 38.63
N GLU A 154 -9.22 -4.48 39.40
CA GLU A 154 -8.50 -5.66 38.89
C GLU A 154 -9.30 -6.40 37.81
N ASP A 155 -10.63 -6.45 37.96
CA ASP A 155 -11.52 -7.04 36.95
C ASP A 155 -11.54 -6.26 35.65
N ASP A 156 -11.49 -4.92 35.73
CA ASP A 156 -11.39 -4.03 34.59
C ASP A 156 -10.03 -4.15 33.90
N GLU A 157 -8.94 -4.28 34.65
CA GLU A 157 -7.62 -4.54 34.06
C GLU A 157 -7.63 -5.83 33.24
N LYS A 158 -8.14 -6.92 33.83
CA LYS A 158 -8.21 -8.22 33.16
C LYS A 158 -9.03 -8.16 31.88
N LYS A 159 -10.23 -7.57 31.93
CA LYS A 159 -11.07 -7.33 30.74
C LYS A 159 -10.37 -6.45 29.73
N GLY A 160 -9.63 -5.44 30.20
CA GLY A 160 -8.86 -4.53 29.36
C GLY A 160 -7.74 -5.23 28.59
N LEU A 161 -7.00 -6.12 29.26
CA LEU A 161 -5.95 -6.93 28.64
C LEU A 161 -6.53 -7.86 27.56
N ASP A 162 -7.67 -8.51 27.83
CA ASP A 162 -8.34 -9.39 26.87
C ASP A 162 -8.83 -8.60 25.65
N GLU A 163 -9.39 -7.40 25.85
CA GLU A 163 -9.88 -6.56 24.75
C GLU A 163 -8.73 -6.02 23.90
N VAL A 164 -7.64 -5.55 24.52
CA VAL A 164 -6.43 -5.11 23.80
C VAL A 164 -5.83 -6.27 23.00
N GLN A 165 -5.88 -7.51 23.51
CA GLN A 165 -5.42 -8.69 22.78
C GLN A 165 -6.30 -8.97 21.55
N LYS A 166 -7.63 -8.91 21.66
CA LYS A 166 -8.56 -9.07 20.52
C LYS A 166 -8.33 -8.02 19.44
N ILE A 167 -8.18 -6.76 19.84
CA ILE A 167 -7.87 -5.68 18.91
C ILE A 167 -6.54 -5.96 18.18
N THR A 168 -5.51 -6.41 18.91
CA THR A 168 -4.21 -6.78 18.35
C THR A 168 -4.34 -7.88 17.32
N ASP A 169 -5.04 -8.96 17.64
CA ASP A 169 -5.22 -10.13 16.76
C ASP A 169 -5.94 -9.75 15.46
N GLN A 170 -6.95 -8.89 15.55
CA GLN A 170 -7.65 -8.37 14.38
C GLN A 170 -6.72 -7.57 13.45
N HIS A 171 -5.86 -6.72 14.02
CA HIS A 171 -4.93 -5.91 13.22
C HIS A 171 -3.79 -6.74 12.64
N VAL A 172 -3.28 -7.72 13.37
CA VAL A 172 -2.29 -8.68 12.83
C VAL A 172 -2.89 -9.45 11.65
N LYS A 173 -4.13 -9.93 11.77
CA LYS A 173 -4.83 -10.61 10.68
C LYS A 173 -4.96 -9.73 9.43
N GLN A 174 -5.25 -8.44 9.59
CA GLN A 174 -5.30 -7.51 8.44
C GLN A 174 -3.94 -7.38 7.73
N ILE A 175 -2.83 -7.34 8.50
CA ILE A 175 -1.48 -7.32 7.91
C ILE A 175 -1.20 -8.62 7.14
N ASP A 176 -1.60 -9.78 7.70
CA ASP A 176 -1.43 -11.07 7.06
C ASP A 176 -2.23 -11.17 5.75
N GLU A 177 -3.44 -10.59 5.71
CA GLU A 177 -4.26 -10.52 4.50
C GLU A 177 -3.63 -9.61 3.42
N LEU A 178 -3.08 -8.45 3.83
CA LEU A 178 -2.34 -7.56 2.92
C LEU A 178 -1.10 -8.25 2.35
N GLN A 179 -0.34 -8.97 3.18
CA GLN A 179 0.82 -9.75 2.75
C GLN A 179 0.43 -10.83 1.75
N LYS A 180 -0.58 -11.67 2.08
CA LYS A 180 -1.06 -12.74 1.20
C LYS A 180 -1.51 -12.21 -0.16
N LYS A 181 -2.24 -11.08 -0.16
CA LYS A 181 -2.67 -10.43 -1.41
C LYS A 181 -1.47 -10.00 -2.25
N LYS A 182 -0.46 -9.39 -1.62
CA LYS A 182 0.73 -8.94 -2.33
C LYS A 182 1.59 -10.08 -2.85
N ASP A 183 1.73 -11.15 -2.08
CA ASP A 183 2.42 -12.37 -2.51
C ASP A 183 1.70 -13.04 -3.71
N ALA A 184 0.36 -13.09 -3.70
CA ALA A 184 -0.42 -13.59 -4.82
C ALA A 184 -0.21 -12.73 -6.09
N ASP A 185 -0.13 -11.42 -5.95
CA ASP A 185 0.17 -10.49 -7.06
C ASP A 185 1.58 -10.72 -7.63
N LEU A 186 2.58 -11.01 -6.78
CA LEU A 186 3.94 -11.34 -7.22
C LEU A 186 4.01 -12.67 -7.95
N LEU A 187 3.21 -13.66 -7.53
CA LEU A 187 3.17 -15.00 -8.14
C LEU A 187 2.31 -15.06 -9.41
N GLY A 188 1.60 -13.98 -9.75
CA GLY A 188 0.72 -13.94 -10.93
C GLY A 188 -0.56 -14.80 -10.79
N ARG A 189 -0.98 -15.08 -9.54
CA ARG A 189 -2.17 -15.88 -9.22
C ARG A 189 -3.35 -15.00 -8.81
#